data_663aedaadb150f47be39acfb16c02dca
#
_entry.id   663aedaadb150f47be39acfb16c02dca
#
_cell.length_a   1.000
_cell.length_b   1.000
_cell.length_c   1.000
_cell.angle_alpha   90.00
_cell.angle_beta   90.00
_cell.angle_gamma   90.00
#
_symmetry.space_group_name_H-M   'P 1'
#
loop_
_entity.id
_entity.type
_entity.pdbx_description
1 polymer ?
#
loop_
_entity_poly.entity_id
_entity_poly.type
_entity_poly.pdbx_seq_one_letter_code
_entity_poly.pdbx_strand_id
1 'polypeptide(L)'
;AANEDTMRIKALQPESDRPRDLLAAVARARGCETEVEIEEFLQERPPIHNSIHRLPDFAPALERLRRALAQEESILLFADYDCDGITSLVQLWDFLEAAGHRHLRWFVPDRMMHDYGLTEAAVRDCLAGQRPDLLITLDCGSASHAVVASLRGLGTDCIVLDHHAVE
;
A
#
# COMPACT_ATOMS: atom_id res chain seq x y z
N ALA A 1 -8.55 16.94 42.80
CA ALA A 1 -9.48 15.91 42.33
C ALA A 1 -9.07 15.60 40.92
N ALA A 2 -8.30 14.52 40.74
CA ALA A 2 -7.90 14.01 39.42
C ALA A 2 -9.09 13.20 38.89
N ASN A 3 -9.50 13.57 37.68
CA ASN A 3 -10.53 12.87 36.94
C ASN A 3 -9.86 11.69 36.25
N GLU A 4 -9.97 10.51 36.87
CA GLU A 4 -9.61 9.25 36.22
C GLU A 4 -10.73 8.88 35.23
N ASP A 5 -10.61 9.35 34.01
CA ASP A 5 -11.42 8.86 32.90
C ASP A 5 -10.86 7.50 32.46
N THR A 6 -11.18 6.49 33.27
CA THR A 6 -10.87 5.10 32.97
C THR A 6 -11.69 4.72 31.75
N MET A 7 -11.03 4.63 30.59
CA MET A 7 -11.61 4.11 29.36
C MET A 7 -12.12 2.68 29.64
N ARG A 8 -13.42 2.55 29.95
CA ARG A 8 -14.07 1.25 30.08
C ARG A 8 -14.14 0.62 28.70
N ILE A 9 -13.20 -0.24 28.40
CA ILE A 9 -13.38 -1.22 27.34
C ILE A 9 -14.58 -2.06 27.75
N LYS A 10 -15.72 -1.79 27.09
CA LYS A 10 -16.90 -2.62 27.23
C LYS A 10 -16.56 -3.94 26.55
N ALA A 11 -16.02 -4.89 27.31
CA ALA A 11 -15.83 -6.24 26.83
C ALA A 11 -17.22 -6.74 26.43
N LEU A 12 -17.40 -6.99 25.15
CA LEU A 12 -18.51 -7.80 24.66
C LEU A 12 -18.30 -9.17 25.30
N GLN A 13 -19.04 -9.45 26.39
CA GLN A 13 -19.08 -10.80 26.93
C GLN A 13 -19.84 -11.65 25.91
N PRO A 14 -19.19 -12.60 25.25
CA PRO A 14 -19.92 -13.53 24.40
C PRO A 14 -20.81 -14.39 25.31
N GLU A 15 -22.06 -14.52 24.96
CA GLU A 15 -23.00 -15.41 25.64
C GLU A 15 -22.63 -16.90 25.44
N SER A 16 -21.57 -17.21 24.70
CA SER A 16 -21.10 -18.56 24.44
C SER A 16 -19.60 -18.71 24.66
N ASP A 17 -19.18 -19.78 25.31
CA ASP A 17 -17.79 -20.17 25.54
C ASP A 17 -17.08 -20.73 24.26
N ARG A 18 -17.69 -20.62 23.09
CA ARG A 18 -17.14 -21.20 21.86
C ARG A 18 -16.37 -20.15 21.08
N PRO A 19 -15.07 -20.38 20.79
CA PRO A 19 -14.26 -19.45 19.99
C PRO A 19 -14.89 -19.08 18.62
N ARG A 20 -15.61 -20.03 18.01
CA ARG A 20 -16.28 -19.83 16.71
C ARG A 20 -17.41 -18.79 16.79
N ASP A 21 -18.13 -18.73 17.90
CA ASP A 21 -19.23 -17.77 18.08
C ASP A 21 -18.67 -16.35 18.30
N LEU A 22 -17.51 -16.21 18.95
CA LEU A 22 -16.82 -14.94 19.07
C LEU A 22 -16.34 -14.44 17.70
N LEU A 23 -15.75 -15.30 16.88
CA LEU A 23 -15.31 -14.96 15.53
C LEU A 23 -16.48 -14.57 14.64
N ALA A 24 -17.60 -15.29 14.71
CA ALA A 24 -18.83 -14.94 13.99
C ALA A 24 -19.38 -13.58 14.45
N ALA A 25 -19.34 -13.28 15.77
CA ALA A 25 -19.73 -11.98 16.29
C ALA A 25 -18.84 -10.83 15.76
N VAL A 26 -17.55 -11.07 15.65
CA VAL A 26 -16.61 -10.11 15.04
C VAL A 26 -16.89 -9.90 13.56
N ALA A 27 -17.15 -10.97 12.82
CA ALA A 27 -17.50 -10.89 11.40
C ALA A 27 -18.79 -10.08 11.18
N ARG A 28 -19.82 -10.33 12.00
CA ARG A 28 -21.07 -9.54 11.95
C ARG A 28 -20.85 -8.06 12.29
N ALA A 29 -20.02 -7.76 13.28
CA ALA A 29 -19.64 -6.38 13.62
C ALA A 29 -18.86 -5.68 12.49
N ARG A 30 -18.30 -6.45 11.56
CA ARG A 30 -17.60 -5.99 10.34
C ARG A 30 -18.49 -5.96 9.09
N GLY A 31 -19.81 -6.19 9.25
CA GLY A 31 -20.78 -6.06 8.17
C GLY A 31 -21.13 -7.35 7.45
N CYS A 32 -20.69 -8.52 7.92
CA CYS A 32 -21.15 -9.80 7.38
C CYS A 32 -22.58 -10.07 7.87
N GLU A 33 -23.53 -10.16 6.96
CA GLU A 33 -24.96 -10.34 7.28
C GLU A 33 -25.41 -11.81 7.23
N THR A 34 -24.76 -12.61 6.38
CA THR A 34 -25.10 -14.02 6.15
C THR A 34 -24.07 -14.98 6.69
N GLU A 35 -24.46 -16.24 6.96
CA GLU A 35 -23.51 -17.28 7.37
C GLU A 35 -22.45 -17.58 6.31
N VAL A 36 -22.78 -17.43 5.02
CA VAL A 36 -21.83 -17.61 3.92
C VAL A 36 -20.76 -16.53 3.96
N GLU A 37 -21.13 -15.26 4.14
CA GLU A 37 -20.20 -14.15 4.30
C GLU A 37 -19.31 -14.31 5.53
N ILE A 38 -19.87 -14.82 6.63
CA ILE A 38 -19.12 -15.12 7.85
C ILE A 38 -18.09 -16.24 7.58
N GLU A 39 -18.49 -17.31 6.89
CA GLU A 39 -17.57 -18.39 6.54
C GLU A 39 -16.45 -17.88 5.60
N GLU A 40 -16.79 -17.08 4.60
CA GLU A 40 -15.81 -16.45 3.71
C GLU A 40 -14.85 -15.52 4.45
N PHE A 41 -15.36 -14.71 5.39
CA PHE A 41 -14.55 -13.82 6.22
C PHE A 41 -13.59 -14.57 7.14
N LEU A 42 -13.99 -15.76 7.62
CA LEU A 42 -13.20 -16.59 8.53
C LEU A 42 -12.27 -17.58 7.82
N GLN A 43 -12.28 -17.65 6.50
CA GLN A 43 -11.35 -18.52 5.75
C GLN A 43 -9.90 -18.09 5.97
N GLU A 44 -9.03 -19.03 6.29
CA GLU A 44 -7.59 -18.80 6.44
C GLU A 44 -6.92 -18.27 5.16
N ARG A 45 -7.53 -18.52 4.03
CA ARG A 45 -7.14 -18.00 2.72
C ARG A 45 -8.40 -17.49 2.04
N PRO A 46 -8.68 -16.18 2.15
CA PRO A 46 -9.74 -15.61 1.34
C PRO A 46 -9.44 -15.98 -0.11
N PRO A 47 -10.43 -16.44 -0.87
CA PRO A 47 -10.20 -16.75 -2.26
C PRO A 47 -9.58 -15.51 -2.90
N ILE A 48 -8.35 -15.64 -3.39
CA ILE A 48 -7.74 -14.64 -4.26
C ILE A 48 -8.56 -14.70 -5.55
N HIS A 49 -9.80 -14.28 -5.44
CA HIS A 49 -10.61 -14.08 -6.62
C HIS A 49 -9.89 -13.03 -7.41
N ASN A 50 -9.76 -13.21 -8.67
CA ASN A 50 -9.37 -12.32 -9.75
C ASN A 50 -9.63 -10.82 -9.53
N SER A 51 -9.61 -10.39 -8.27
CA SER A 51 -9.85 -9.03 -7.83
C SER A 51 -8.80 -8.07 -8.37
N ILE A 52 -7.57 -8.54 -8.57
CA ILE A 52 -6.49 -7.72 -9.12
C ILE A 52 -6.83 -7.17 -10.51
N HIS A 53 -7.52 -7.95 -11.35
CA HIS A 53 -7.96 -7.50 -12.67
C HIS A 53 -9.14 -6.50 -12.61
N ARG A 54 -9.74 -6.34 -11.43
CA ARG A 54 -10.84 -5.39 -11.17
C ARG A 54 -10.32 -4.05 -10.65
N LEU A 55 -9.02 -3.98 -10.29
CA LEU A 55 -8.42 -2.71 -9.90
C LEU A 55 -8.41 -1.77 -11.11
N PRO A 56 -8.87 -0.53 -10.94
CA PRO A 56 -8.70 0.52 -11.94
C PRO A 56 -7.21 0.59 -12.31
N ASP A 57 -6.91 0.87 -13.55
CA ASP A 57 -5.55 1.08 -14.03
C ASP A 57 -4.57 -0.10 -13.89
N PHE A 58 -5.02 -1.29 -13.47
CA PHE A 58 -4.15 -2.47 -13.38
C PHE A 58 -3.47 -2.81 -14.72
N ALA A 59 -4.26 -2.84 -15.79
CA ALA A 59 -3.71 -3.19 -17.11
C ALA A 59 -2.70 -2.15 -17.63
N PRO A 60 -2.97 -0.84 -17.59
CA PRO A 60 -1.97 0.17 -17.99
C PRO A 60 -0.74 0.18 -17.07
N ALA A 61 -0.89 -0.04 -15.76
CA ALA A 61 0.26 -0.12 -14.84
C ALA A 61 1.15 -1.33 -15.15
N LEU A 62 0.55 -2.49 -15.39
CA LEU A 62 1.27 -3.70 -15.77
C LEU A 62 2.03 -3.51 -17.10
N GLU A 63 1.39 -2.91 -18.09
CA GLU A 63 2.01 -2.63 -19.39
C GLU A 63 3.16 -1.62 -19.25
N ARG A 64 2.98 -0.59 -18.41
CA ARG A 64 4.04 0.38 -18.12
C ARG A 64 5.25 -0.27 -17.45
N LEU A 65 5.01 -1.17 -16.48
CA LEU A 65 6.09 -1.91 -15.83
C LEU A 65 6.80 -2.84 -16.82
N ARG A 66 6.06 -3.57 -17.64
CA ARG A 66 6.65 -4.45 -18.68
C ARG A 66 7.55 -3.67 -19.64
N ARG A 67 7.13 -2.47 -20.05
CA ARG A 67 7.94 -1.59 -20.87
C ARG A 67 9.23 -1.19 -20.18
N ALA A 68 9.16 -0.81 -18.90
CA ALA A 68 10.34 -0.43 -18.13
C ALA A 68 11.35 -1.59 -18.05
N LEU A 69 10.87 -2.80 -17.79
CA LEU A 69 11.72 -3.99 -17.73
C LEU A 69 12.36 -4.31 -19.13
N ALA A 70 11.57 -4.26 -20.18
CA ALA A 70 12.04 -4.57 -21.53
C ALA A 70 13.05 -3.55 -22.09
N GLN A 71 12.96 -2.29 -21.64
CA GLN A 71 13.83 -1.20 -22.09
C GLN A 71 14.96 -0.89 -21.09
N GLU A 72 15.10 -1.69 -20.03
CA GLU A 72 16.06 -1.50 -18.95
C GLU A 72 16.02 -0.07 -18.34
N GLU A 73 14.80 0.51 -18.27
CA GLU A 73 14.59 1.84 -17.72
C GLU A 73 14.95 1.92 -16.23
N SER A 74 15.35 3.10 -15.77
CA SER A 74 15.62 3.32 -14.35
C SER A 74 14.34 3.37 -13.53
N ILE A 75 14.22 2.50 -12.52
CA ILE A 75 13.06 2.42 -11.63
C ILE A 75 13.46 2.87 -10.23
N LEU A 76 12.67 3.79 -9.67
CA LEU A 76 12.77 4.20 -8.27
C LEU A 76 11.54 3.71 -7.51
N LEU A 77 11.76 2.91 -6.46
CA LEU A 77 10.74 2.49 -5.53
C LEU A 77 10.70 3.48 -4.37
N PHE A 78 9.60 4.17 -4.19
CA PHE A 78 9.36 5.10 -3.09
C PHE A 78 8.35 4.46 -2.14
N ALA A 79 8.73 4.15 -0.92
CA ALA A 79 7.88 3.46 0.05
C ALA A 79 7.60 4.33 1.26
N ASP A 80 6.44 4.16 1.89
CA ASP A 80 6.23 4.71 3.22
C ASP A 80 7.19 4.06 4.23
N TYR A 81 7.43 4.75 5.33
CA TYR A 81 8.40 4.36 6.37
C TYR A 81 7.87 3.34 7.37
N ASP A 82 6.61 2.94 7.27
CA ASP A 82 6.00 1.97 8.18
C ASP A 82 6.17 0.52 7.70
N CYS A 83 5.54 -0.43 8.42
CA CYS A 83 5.65 -1.86 8.12
C CYS A 83 5.13 -2.22 6.73
N ASP A 84 4.01 -1.63 6.32
CA ASP A 84 3.34 -1.98 5.07
C ASP A 84 4.15 -1.45 3.89
N GLY A 85 4.65 -0.21 3.98
CA GLY A 85 5.55 0.36 2.99
C GLY A 85 6.86 -0.41 2.85
N ILE A 86 7.53 -0.70 3.97
CA ILE A 86 8.82 -1.42 3.96
C ILE A 86 8.67 -2.85 3.45
N THR A 87 7.64 -3.57 3.86
CA THR A 87 7.44 -4.95 3.37
C THR A 87 7.06 -5.00 1.90
N SER A 88 6.27 -4.03 1.42
CA SER A 88 5.95 -3.86 0.01
C SER A 88 7.20 -3.56 -0.83
N LEU A 89 8.08 -2.69 -0.30
CA LEU A 89 9.35 -2.36 -0.94
C LEU A 89 10.23 -3.60 -1.13
N VAL A 90 10.43 -4.37 -0.07
CA VAL A 90 11.27 -5.57 -0.12
C VAL A 90 10.71 -6.59 -1.12
N GLN A 91 9.39 -6.84 -1.08
CA GLN A 91 8.75 -7.79 -1.99
C GLN A 91 8.91 -7.38 -3.46
N LEU A 92 8.66 -6.11 -3.78
CA LEU A 92 8.76 -5.64 -5.16
C LEU A 92 10.23 -5.57 -5.62
N TRP A 93 11.14 -5.17 -4.74
CA TRP A 93 12.57 -5.18 -5.01
C TRP A 93 13.06 -6.58 -5.39
N ASP A 94 12.81 -7.57 -4.52
CA ASP A 94 13.21 -8.96 -4.73
C ASP A 94 12.63 -9.54 -6.02
N PHE A 95 11.36 -9.22 -6.30
CA PHE A 95 10.70 -9.64 -7.55
C PHE A 95 11.38 -9.04 -8.79
N LEU A 96 11.66 -7.74 -8.80
CA LEU A 96 12.29 -7.07 -9.94
C LEU A 96 13.74 -7.53 -10.14
N GLU A 97 14.48 -7.70 -9.05
CA GLU A 97 15.84 -8.25 -9.10
C GLU A 97 15.86 -9.69 -9.62
N ALA A 98 14.94 -10.55 -9.14
CA ALA A 98 14.78 -11.92 -9.64
C ALA A 98 14.36 -11.96 -11.12
N ALA A 99 13.61 -10.96 -11.58
CA ALA A 99 13.27 -10.79 -13.00
C ALA A 99 14.48 -10.31 -13.86
N GLY A 100 15.63 -10.07 -13.23
CA GLY A 100 16.87 -9.68 -13.91
C GLY A 100 17.06 -8.17 -14.08
N HIS A 101 16.16 -7.34 -13.56
CA HIS A 101 16.27 -5.90 -13.67
C HIS A 101 17.35 -5.37 -12.73
N ARG A 102 18.22 -4.45 -13.21
CA ARG A 102 19.40 -3.97 -12.46
C ARG A 102 19.41 -2.46 -12.19
N HIS A 103 18.59 -1.70 -12.88
CA HIS A 103 18.51 -0.25 -12.74
C HIS A 103 17.47 0.15 -11.69
N LEU A 104 17.63 -0.41 -10.47
CA LEU A 104 16.76 -0.21 -9.33
C LEU A 104 17.38 0.72 -8.30
N ARG A 105 16.57 1.61 -7.76
CA ARG A 105 16.86 2.40 -6.56
C ARG A 105 15.64 2.39 -5.66
N TRP A 106 15.85 2.68 -4.39
CA TRP A 106 14.77 2.85 -3.45
C TRP A 106 14.96 4.13 -2.64
N PHE A 107 13.87 4.63 -2.11
CA PHE A 107 13.84 5.75 -1.19
C PHE A 107 12.72 5.52 -0.16
N VAL A 108 13.07 5.70 1.11
CA VAL A 108 12.12 5.72 2.24
C VAL A 108 12.28 7.07 2.92
N PRO A 109 11.21 7.88 3.03
CA PRO A 109 11.27 9.17 3.69
C PRO A 109 11.70 9.04 5.15
N ASP A 110 12.52 9.97 5.63
CA ASP A 110 12.79 10.10 7.07
C ASP A 110 11.59 10.79 7.73
N ARG A 111 10.95 10.10 8.67
CA ARG A 111 9.78 10.58 9.41
C ARG A 111 10.02 11.94 10.13
N MET A 112 11.27 12.23 10.49
CA MET A 112 11.62 13.46 11.21
C MET A 112 11.88 14.65 10.28
N MET A 113 12.15 14.37 8.99
CA MET A 113 12.53 15.40 8.02
C MET A 113 11.47 15.61 6.92
N HIS A 114 10.67 14.59 6.65
CA HIS A 114 9.64 14.60 5.62
C HIS A 114 8.26 14.43 6.25
N ASP A 115 7.27 15.10 5.72
CA ASP A 115 5.88 14.81 6.05
C ASP A 115 5.48 13.45 5.49
N TYR A 116 4.32 12.95 5.94
CA TYR A 116 3.80 11.66 5.49
C TYR A 116 3.52 11.63 3.98
N GLY A 117 3.89 10.52 3.34
CA GLY A 117 3.56 10.21 1.96
C GLY A 117 4.48 10.87 0.91
N LEU A 118 4.00 10.91 -0.33
CA LEU A 118 4.74 11.46 -1.47
C LEU A 118 4.61 13.00 -1.47
N THR A 119 5.50 13.67 -0.76
CA THR A 119 5.56 15.14 -0.64
C THR A 119 6.59 15.74 -1.60
N GLU A 120 6.47 17.05 -1.88
CA GLU A 120 7.48 17.76 -2.70
C GLU A 120 8.88 17.73 -2.08
N ALA A 121 8.98 17.76 -0.74
CA ALA A 121 10.24 17.68 -0.03
C ALA A 121 10.89 16.31 -0.20
N ALA A 122 10.13 15.23 0.04
CA ALA A 122 10.59 13.86 -0.13
C ALA A 122 10.97 13.57 -1.59
N VAL A 123 10.18 14.07 -2.56
CA VAL A 123 10.48 13.93 -3.99
C VAL A 123 11.77 14.66 -4.36
N ARG A 124 12.00 15.87 -3.85
CA ARG A 124 13.25 16.60 -4.10
C ARG A 124 14.46 15.80 -3.66
N ASP A 125 14.39 15.19 -2.47
CA ASP A 125 15.50 14.42 -1.91
C ASP A 125 15.67 13.08 -2.64
N CYS A 126 14.59 12.38 -2.97
CA CYS A 126 14.68 11.11 -3.69
C CYS A 126 15.18 11.25 -5.14
N LEU A 127 14.96 12.42 -5.76
CA LEU A 127 15.47 12.74 -7.09
C LEU A 127 16.87 13.35 -7.07
N ALA A 128 17.45 13.62 -5.89
CA ALA A 128 18.79 14.16 -5.77
C ALA A 128 19.82 13.23 -6.43
N GLY A 129 20.34 13.65 -7.56
CA GLY A 129 21.36 12.96 -8.35
C GLY A 129 20.90 12.35 -9.66
N GLN A 130 19.78 11.67 -9.75
CA GLN A 130 19.32 11.07 -10.99
C GLN A 130 17.79 10.90 -11.02
N ARG A 131 17.16 11.45 -12.03
CA ARG A 131 15.73 11.26 -12.27
C ARG A 131 15.46 9.86 -12.81
N PRO A 132 14.50 9.12 -12.26
CA PRO A 132 14.09 7.83 -12.80
C PRO A 132 13.17 8.00 -14.02
N ASP A 133 13.11 6.98 -14.87
CA ASP A 133 12.12 6.88 -15.94
C ASP A 133 10.75 6.48 -15.38
N LEU A 134 10.75 5.64 -14.34
CA LEU A 134 9.56 5.17 -13.65
C LEU A 134 9.74 5.30 -12.13
N LEU A 135 8.78 5.97 -11.48
CA LEU A 135 8.63 5.98 -10.02
C LEU A 135 7.46 5.09 -9.64
N ILE A 136 7.66 4.18 -8.71
CA ILE A 136 6.60 3.35 -8.14
C ILE A 136 6.47 3.69 -6.67
N THR A 137 5.31 4.22 -6.26
CA THR A 137 5.05 4.46 -4.84
C THR A 137 4.40 3.24 -4.21
N LEU A 138 4.76 2.96 -2.97
CA LEU A 138 4.31 1.80 -2.22
C LEU A 138 3.73 2.26 -0.89
N ASP A 139 2.47 1.94 -0.68
CA ASP A 139 1.72 2.28 0.53
C ASP A 139 1.55 3.80 0.77
N CYS A 140 1.65 4.58 -0.29
CA CYS A 140 1.42 6.03 -0.25
C CYS A 140 1.20 6.58 -1.66
N GLY A 141 0.73 7.82 -1.74
CA GLY A 141 0.67 8.59 -2.99
C GLY A 141 -0.73 8.79 -3.57
N SER A 142 -1.76 8.10 -3.11
CA SER A 142 -3.13 8.23 -3.60
C SER A 142 -3.67 9.66 -3.52
N ALA A 143 -3.29 10.42 -2.50
CA ALA A 143 -3.68 11.82 -2.34
C ALA A 143 -2.69 12.83 -3.00
N SER A 144 -1.57 12.36 -3.57
CA SER A 144 -0.47 13.23 -4.03
C SER A 144 -0.58 13.64 -5.50
N HIS A 145 -1.78 13.96 -5.98
CA HIS A 145 -2.07 14.25 -7.40
C HIS A 145 -1.17 15.34 -8.00
N ALA A 146 -0.95 16.44 -7.28
CA ALA A 146 -0.13 17.56 -7.75
C ALA A 146 1.34 17.15 -7.94
N VAL A 147 1.87 16.36 -7.00
CA VAL A 147 3.25 15.85 -7.05
C VAL A 147 3.43 14.88 -8.22
N VAL A 148 2.49 13.94 -8.39
CA VAL A 148 2.49 13.00 -9.53
C VAL A 148 2.42 13.76 -10.86
N ALA A 149 1.57 14.78 -10.97
CA ALA A 149 1.47 15.61 -12.18
C ALA A 149 2.79 16.36 -12.47
N SER A 150 3.45 16.88 -11.44
CA SER A 150 4.75 17.52 -11.55
C SER A 150 5.83 16.56 -12.08
N LEU A 151 5.91 15.34 -11.50
CA LEU A 151 6.84 14.30 -11.92
C LEU A 151 6.64 13.92 -13.40
N ARG A 152 5.39 13.74 -13.83
CA ARG A 152 5.06 13.49 -15.23
C ARG A 152 5.47 14.62 -16.14
N GLY A 153 5.28 15.88 -15.72
CA GLY A 153 5.77 17.07 -16.43
C GLY A 153 7.29 17.10 -16.59
N LEU A 154 8.02 16.46 -15.70
CA LEU A 154 9.47 16.29 -15.75
C LEU A 154 9.90 15.05 -16.57
N GLY A 155 8.96 14.26 -17.06
CA GLY A 155 9.23 13.06 -17.86
C GLY A 155 9.48 11.78 -17.03
N THR A 156 9.05 11.75 -15.77
CA THR A 156 9.01 10.55 -14.93
C THR A 156 7.59 10.01 -14.91
N ASP A 157 7.38 8.79 -15.39
CA ASP A 157 6.09 8.11 -15.22
C ASP A 157 5.91 7.62 -13.77
N CYS A 158 4.65 7.55 -13.33
CA CYS A 158 4.33 7.13 -11.96
C CYS A 158 3.32 5.97 -11.95
N ILE A 159 3.60 4.97 -11.13
CA ILE A 159 2.64 3.93 -10.71
C ILE A 159 2.43 4.10 -9.20
N VAL A 160 1.18 4.24 -8.77
CA VAL A 160 0.82 4.37 -7.36
C VAL A 160 0.19 3.06 -6.89
N LEU A 161 0.83 2.37 -5.94
CA LEU A 161 0.33 1.18 -5.27
C LEU A 161 0.02 1.55 -3.82
N ASP A 162 -1.25 1.87 -3.57
CA ASP A 162 -1.70 2.42 -2.31
C ASP A 162 -3.11 1.92 -1.98
N HIS A 163 -3.42 1.80 -0.70
CA HIS A 163 -4.73 1.36 -0.21
C HIS A 163 -5.43 2.40 0.69
N HIS A 164 -4.80 3.56 0.89
CA HIS A 164 -5.38 4.63 1.69
C HIS A 164 -6.58 5.28 0.99
N ALA A 165 -7.55 5.69 1.79
CA ALA A 165 -8.69 6.42 1.27
C ALA A 165 -8.26 7.76 0.67
N VAL A 166 -8.80 8.08 -0.49
CA VAL A 166 -8.68 9.41 -1.11
C VAL A 166 -9.91 10.20 -0.71
N GLU A 167 -9.72 11.30 0.02
CA GLU A 167 -10.80 12.23 0.36
C GLU A 167 -11.20 13.10 -0.84
#